data_75bb64e3dfefbb8f0b68923ee3d305d8
#
_entry.id   75bb64e3dfefbb8f0b68923ee3d305d8
#
_cell.length_a   1.000
_cell.length_b   1.000
_cell.length_c   1.000
_cell.angle_alpha   90.00
_cell.angle_beta   90.00
_cell.angle_gamma   90.00
#
_symmetry.space_group_name_H-M   'P 1'
#
loop_
_entity.id
_entity.type
_entity.pdbx_description
1 polymer ?
#
loop_
_entity_poly.entity_id
_entity_poly.type
_entity_poly.pdbx_seq_one_letter_code
_entity_poly.pdbx_strand_id
1 'polypeptide(L)' 'MRVYEIAKELNIPSKDVRMYLEYIGQPVKSASSSVEDVFGEVVIDRINESFKDFVPYWATPPF' A
#
# COMPACT_ATOMS: atom_id res chain seq x y z
N MET A 1 -3.40 -3.59 -12.01
CA MET A 1 -3.79 -3.86 -10.62
C MET A 1 -4.37 -2.60 -10.00
N ARG A 2 -5.48 -2.71 -9.32
CA ARG A 2 -6.11 -1.55 -8.68
C ARG A 2 -5.60 -1.38 -7.25
N VAL A 3 -5.67 -0.15 -6.75
CA VAL A 3 -5.17 0.15 -5.40
C VAL A 3 -5.85 -0.72 -4.35
N TYR A 4 -7.17 -0.93 -4.45
CA TYR A 4 -7.86 -1.75 -3.46
C TYR A 4 -7.43 -3.21 -3.52
N GLU A 5 -6.94 -3.68 -4.67
CA GLU A 5 -6.43 -5.04 -4.77
C GLU A 5 -5.12 -5.18 -4.01
N ILE A 6 -4.27 -4.15 -4.10
CA ILE A 6 -3.02 -4.13 -3.32
C ILE A 6 -3.35 -4.14 -1.84
N ALA A 7 -4.31 -3.32 -1.42
CA ALA A 7 -4.71 -3.25 -0.02
C ALA A 7 -5.24 -4.59 0.47
N LYS A 8 -6.04 -5.27 -0.34
CA LYS A 8 -6.59 -6.57 0.01
C LYS A 8 -5.49 -7.61 0.16
N GLU A 9 -4.53 -7.59 -0.74
CA GLU A 9 -3.38 -8.50 -0.71
C GLU A 9 -2.59 -8.34 0.57
N LEU A 10 -2.44 -7.10 1.03
CA LEU A 10 -1.67 -6.77 2.23
C LEU A 10 -2.52 -6.80 3.50
N ASN A 11 -3.83 -6.96 3.34
CA ASN A 11 -4.76 -6.94 4.48
C ASN A 11 -4.71 -5.63 5.25
N ILE A 12 -4.64 -4.52 4.53
CA ILE A 12 -4.62 -3.18 5.11
C ILE A 12 -5.68 -2.32 4.41
N PRO A 13 -6.06 -1.20 5.01
CA PRO A 13 -7.01 -0.28 4.36
C PRO A 13 -6.44 0.32 3.08
N SER A 14 -7.28 0.57 2.10
CA SER A 14 -6.88 1.23 0.86
C SER A 14 -6.25 2.59 1.11
N LYS A 15 -6.70 3.26 2.15
CA LYS A 15 -6.15 4.55 2.54
C LYS A 15 -4.64 4.46 2.80
N ASP A 16 -4.22 3.38 3.45
CA ASP A 16 -2.80 3.19 3.77
C ASP A 16 -1.97 2.99 2.49
N VAL A 17 -2.51 2.24 1.53
CA VAL A 17 -1.84 2.06 0.25
C VAL A 17 -1.72 3.41 -0.47
N ARG A 18 -2.78 4.20 -0.44
CA ARG A 18 -2.77 5.52 -1.07
C ARG A 18 -1.74 6.44 -0.42
N MET A 19 -1.63 6.39 0.90
CA MET A 19 -0.64 7.18 1.62
C MET A 19 0.78 6.77 1.25
N TYR A 20 1.02 5.48 1.15
CA TYR A 20 2.32 4.99 0.72
C TYR A 20 2.66 5.44 -0.70
N LEU A 21 1.69 5.35 -1.62
CA LEU A 21 1.91 5.77 -3.00
C LEU A 21 2.21 7.26 -3.09
N GLU A 22 1.54 8.06 -2.29
CA GLU A 22 1.83 9.49 -2.24
C GLU A 22 3.23 9.73 -1.69
N TYR A 23 3.63 8.96 -0.70
CA TYR A 23 4.96 9.08 -0.11
C TYR A 23 6.07 8.82 -1.12
N ILE A 24 5.88 7.85 -2.00
CA ILE A 24 6.91 7.51 -2.99
C ILE A 24 6.80 8.34 -4.27
N GLY A 25 5.89 9.32 -4.30
CA GLY A 25 5.77 10.22 -5.44
C GLY A 25 4.86 9.73 -6.55
N GLN A 26 3.99 8.76 -6.28
CA GLN A 26 3.04 8.22 -7.24
C GLN A 26 1.61 8.33 -6.73
N PRO A 27 1.13 9.56 -6.47
CA PRO A 27 -0.20 9.73 -5.90
C PRO A 27 -1.29 9.22 -6.83
N VAL A 28 -2.35 8.67 -6.23
CA VAL A 28 -3.51 8.20 -6.95
C VAL A 28 -4.75 8.92 -6.44
N LYS A 29 -5.77 9.02 -7.28
CA LYS A 29 -6.97 9.76 -6.94
C LYS A 29 -7.89 9.01 -5.99
N SER A 30 -7.94 7.70 -6.12
CA SER A 30 -8.87 6.90 -5.31
C SER A 30 -8.40 5.45 -5.25
N ALA A 31 -9.09 4.67 -4.41
CA ALA A 31 -8.82 3.24 -4.30
C ALA A 31 -9.15 2.48 -5.58
N SER A 32 -9.94 3.09 -6.47
CA SER A 32 -10.29 2.48 -7.76
C SER A 32 -9.23 2.73 -8.83
N SER A 33 -8.26 3.57 -8.57
CA SER A 33 -7.20 3.87 -9.53
C SER A 33 -6.41 2.61 -9.85
N SER A 34 -6.00 2.49 -11.11
CA SER A 34 -5.22 1.35 -11.57
C SER A 34 -3.75 1.70 -11.65
N VAL A 35 -2.91 0.73 -11.35
CA VAL A 35 -1.46 0.83 -11.56
C VAL A 35 -1.03 -0.39 -12.35
N GLU A 36 0.15 -0.32 -12.95
CA GLU A 36 0.67 -1.48 -13.69
C GLU A 36 0.90 -2.64 -12.73
N ASP A 37 0.69 -3.87 -13.23
CA ASP A 37 0.83 -5.06 -12.39
C ASP A 37 2.23 -5.18 -11.78
N VAL A 38 3.24 -4.91 -12.58
CA VAL A 38 4.62 -4.97 -12.08
C VAL A 38 4.83 -3.97 -10.95
N PHE A 39 4.32 -2.76 -11.13
CA PHE A 39 4.43 -1.73 -10.11
C PHE A 39 3.66 -2.12 -8.86
N GLY A 40 2.46 -2.68 -9.03
CA GLY A 40 1.66 -3.15 -7.91
C GLY A 40 2.38 -4.20 -7.08
N GLU A 41 3.05 -5.14 -7.74
CA GLU A 41 3.81 -6.17 -7.04
C GLU A 41 4.99 -5.59 -6.27
N VAL A 42 5.66 -4.60 -6.86
CA VAL A 42 6.76 -3.92 -6.17
C VAL A 42 6.25 -3.21 -4.93
N VAL A 43 5.10 -2.56 -5.03
CA VAL A 43 4.50 -1.87 -3.89
C VAL A 43 4.17 -2.85 -2.78
N ILE A 44 3.60 -4.00 -3.13
CA ILE A 44 3.27 -5.03 -2.16
C ILE A 44 4.53 -5.49 -1.42
N ASP A 45 5.58 -5.78 -2.15
CA ASP A 45 6.85 -6.21 -1.56
C ASP A 45 7.42 -5.16 -0.62
N ARG A 46 7.42 -3.91 -1.04
CA ARG A 46 8.00 -2.84 -0.24
C ARG A 46 7.22 -2.59 1.04
N ILE A 47 5.91 -2.65 0.98
CA ILE A 47 5.09 -2.48 2.18
C ILE A 47 5.31 -3.66 3.13
N ASN A 48 5.38 -4.87 2.61
CA ASN A 48 5.67 -6.05 3.41
C ASN A 48 7.02 -5.93 4.12
N GLU A 49 8.03 -5.46 3.42
CA GLU A 49 9.35 -5.27 4.00
C GLU A 49 9.30 -4.26 5.15
N SER A 50 8.57 -3.16 4.96
CA SER A 50 8.41 -2.15 6.00
C SER A 50 7.76 -2.74 7.25
N PHE A 51 6.79 -3.63 7.06
CA PHE A 51 6.08 -4.24 8.19
C PHE A 51 6.96 -5.22 8.95
N LYS A 52 7.96 -5.79 8.31
CA LYS A 52 8.90 -6.69 8.97
C LYS A 52 9.88 -5.95 9.86
N ASP A 53 10.37 -4.81 9.38
CA ASP A 53 11.39 -4.05 10.08
C ASP A 53 10.80 -3.16 11.17
N PHE A 54 9.68 -2.52 10.88
CA PHE A 54 8.99 -1.70 11.85
C PHE A 54 7.55 -1.51 11.40
N VAL A 55 6.67 -1.21 12.35
CA VAL A 55 5.27 -0.97 12.05
C VAL A 55 5.07 0.51 11.81
N PRO A 56 4.68 0.94 10.60
CA PRO A 56 4.42 2.35 10.33
C PRO A 56 3.30 2.86 11.25
N TYR A 57 3.35 4.15 11.56
CA TYR A 57 2.39 4.74 12.49
C TYR A 57 0.93 4.54 12.04
N TRP A 58 0.68 4.51 10.74
CA TRP A 58 -0.67 4.33 10.21
C TRP A 58 -1.14 2.89 10.27
N ALA A 59 -0.25 1.96 10.51
CA ALA A 59 -0.56 0.54 10.58
C ALA A 59 -0.32 0.01 11.99
N THR A 60 -0.54 0.85 12.99
CA THR A 60 -0.33 0.48 14.38
C THR A 60 -1.19 -0.72 14.75
N PRO A 61 -0.60 -1.81 15.22
CA PRO A 61 -1.38 -2.96 15.65
C PRO A 61 -2.16 -2.66 16.93
N PRO A 62 -3.29 -3.31 17.10
CA PRO A 62 -4.09 -3.13 18.29
C PRO A 62 -3.51 -3.98 19.44
N PHE A 63 -2.79 -3.36 20.30
CA PHE A 63 -2.33 -4.03 21.51
C PHE A 63 -2.26 -3.10 22.68
#